data_9953fb64984825feb0611160dffb689f
#
_entry.id   9953fb64984825feb0611160dffb689f
#
_cell.length_a   1.000
_cell.length_b   1.000
_cell.length_c   1.000
_cell.angle_alpha   90.00
_cell.angle_beta   90.00
_cell.angle_gamma   90.00
#
_symmetry.space_group_name_H-M   'P 1'
#
loop_
_entity.id
_entity.type
_entity.pdbx_description
1 polymer ?
#
loop_
_entity_poly.entity_id
_entity_poly.type
_entity_poly.pdbx_seq_one_letter_code
_entity_poly.pdbx_strand_id
1 'polypeptide(L)'
;DVAGAFHPKVFLRLGPTDGIVMVGSGNVTSSGWGGNQELGAAWMVGPNHIDKGGWLHPFLEDVLTWCQGDLERDSVRRFKDVPWLSLTPANTSEASPVLHSWGTRSLAIELARRWSGRRFDEVKILTGSTDESGAFLRWAQATFGVTRATIALTPASASFVAEKLADLPLDLR
;
A
#
# COMPACT_ATOMS: atom_id res chain seq x y z
N ASP A 1 7.13 -10.86 -18.19
CA ASP A 1 8.11 -11.03 -17.10
C ASP A 1 7.98 -9.87 -16.14
N VAL A 2 7.61 -10.12 -14.90
CA VAL A 2 7.51 -9.12 -13.85
C VAL A 2 8.92 -8.85 -13.33
N ALA A 3 9.44 -7.66 -13.60
CA ALA A 3 10.71 -7.23 -13.01
C ALA A 3 10.47 -6.89 -11.54
N GLY A 4 10.55 -7.87 -10.65
CA GLY A 4 10.38 -7.69 -9.21
C GLY A 4 9.65 -8.87 -8.55
N ALA A 5 9.72 -8.94 -7.22
CA ALA A 5 9.02 -9.97 -6.46
C ALA A 5 7.58 -9.52 -6.16
N PHE A 6 6.60 -10.34 -6.51
CA PHE A 6 5.23 -10.18 -6.03
C PHE A 6 5.15 -10.70 -4.58
N HIS A 7 4.96 -9.79 -3.62
CA HIS A 7 5.06 -10.13 -2.20
C HIS A 7 3.97 -9.47 -1.32
N PRO A 8 2.68 -9.52 -1.74
CA PRO A 8 1.60 -8.95 -0.95
C PRO A 8 1.33 -9.78 0.30
N LYS A 9 1.05 -9.11 1.41
CA LYS A 9 0.56 -9.71 2.65
C LYS A 9 -0.76 -9.04 2.99
N VAL A 10 -1.83 -9.67 2.52
CA VAL A 10 -3.19 -9.17 2.73
C VAL A 10 -4.03 -10.28 3.33
N PHE A 11 -4.73 -9.93 4.40
CA PHE A 11 -5.77 -10.76 4.99
C PHE A 11 -7.10 -10.11 4.77
N LEU A 12 -8.04 -10.86 4.27
CA LEU A 12 -9.39 -10.43 4.02
C LEU A 12 -10.37 -11.43 4.65
N ARG A 13 -11.22 -10.94 5.53
CA ARG A 13 -12.37 -11.66 6.03
C ARG A 13 -13.60 -10.80 5.85
N LEU A 14 -14.55 -11.26 5.05
CA LEU A 14 -15.85 -10.62 4.88
C LEU A 14 -16.93 -11.53 5.48
N GLY A 15 -17.70 -10.98 6.40
CA GLY A 15 -18.87 -11.61 6.99
C GLY A 15 -20.16 -11.04 6.39
N PRO A 16 -21.33 -11.54 6.84
CA PRO A 16 -22.63 -11.09 6.32
C PRO A 16 -22.93 -9.62 6.58
N THR A 17 -22.35 -9.03 7.62
CA THR A 17 -22.65 -7.66 8.09
C THR A 17 -21.48 -6.70 8.03
N ASP A 18 -20.26 -7.24 8.03
CA ASP A 18 -19.03 -6.44 8.07
C ASP A 18 -17.83 -7.24 7.54
N GLY A 19 -16.69 -6.59 7.52
CA GLY A 19 -15.42 -7.21 7.16
C GLY A 19 -14.23 -6.55 7.81
N ILE A 20 -13.10 -7.25 7.77
CA ILE A 20 -11.80 -6.72 8.13
C ILE A 20 -10.82 -7.00 7.01
N VAL A 21 -10.04 -5.97 6.69
CA VAL A 21 -8.90 -6.07 5.77
C VAL A 21 -7.65 -5.70 6.54
N MET A 22 -6.64 -6.54 6.47
CA MET A 22 -5.34 -6.28 7.07
C MET A 22 -4.27 -6.34 5.98
N VAL A 23 -3.39 -5.37 5.98
CA VAL A 23 -2.21 -5.31 5.10
C VAL A 23 -0.99 -5.13 5.98
N GLY A 24 0.07 -5.88 5.72
CA GLY A 24 1.26 -5.80 6.56
C GLY A 24 2.53 -6.27 5.87
N SER A 25 3.63 -6.14 6.57
CA SER A 25 4.95 -6.66 6.17
C SER A 25 5.13 -8.13 6.55
N GLY A 26 4.41 -8.62 7.56
CA GLY A 26 4.56 -9.96 8.14
C GLY A 26 4.07 -11.09 7.23
N ASN A 27 4.88 -12.12 7.09
CA ASN A 27 4.47 -13.36 6.44
C ASN A 27 3.54 -14.18 7.34
N VAL A 28 2.77 -15.12 6.74
CA VAL A 28 1.94 -16.10 7.49
C VAL A 28 2.85 -17.19 8.09
N THR A 29 3.68 -16.79 9.01
CA THR A 29 4.62 -17.66 9.75
C THR A 29 4.59 -17.28 11.23
N SER A 30 5.01 -18.18 12.11
CA SER A 30 5.10 -17.88 13.55
C SER A 30 6.00 -16.68 13.84
N SER A 31 7.09 -16.51 13.10
CA SER A 31 7.97 -15.34 13.21
C SER A 31 7.31 -14.06 12.72
N GLY A 32 6.61 -14.08 11.60
CA GLY A 32 5.91 -12.90 11.07
C GLY A 32 4.69 -12.48 11.91
N TRP A 33 4.13 -13.39 12.74
CA TRP A 33 2.96 -13.11 13.57
C TRP A 33 3.28 -12.88 15.05
N GLY A 34 4.48 -13.10 15.48
CA GLY A 34 4.81 -12.95 16.89
C GLY A 34 6.29 -12.88 17.24
N GLY A 35 7.18 -13.16 16.28
CA GLY A 35 8.62 -13.18 16.51
C GLY A 35 9.38 -11.97 15.97
N ASN A 36 8.87 -11.34 14.93
CA ASN A 36 9.49 -10.17 14.29
C ASN A 36 8.77 -8.88 14.66
N GLN A 37 9.45 -7.76 14.46
CA GLN A 37 8.81 -6.45 14.43
C GLN A 37 8.20 -6.24 13.05
N GLU A 38 6.87 -6.15 12.99
CA GLU A 38 6.12 -6.01 11.76
C GLU A 38 5.23 -4.77 11.79
N LEU A 39 5.05 -4.15 10.65
CA LEU A 39 4.12 -3.04 10.49
C LEU A 39 2.89 -3.55 9.74
N GLY A 40 1.71 -3.22 10.27
CA GLY A 40 0.45 -3.56 9.64
C GLY A 40 -0.59 -2.47 9.81
N ALA A 41 -1.56 -2.47 8.92
CA ALA A 41 -2.74 -1.65 9.02
C ALA A 41 -3.99 -2.53 8.88
N ALA A 42 -5.05 -2.18 9.60
CA ALA A 42 -6.31 -2.89 9.53
C ALA A 42 -7.47 -1.90 9.33
N TRP A 43 -8.42 -2.29 8.50
CA TRP A 43 -9.64 -1.53 8.25
C TRP A 43 -10.85 -2.40 8.56
N MET A 44 -11.75 -1.86 9.39
CA MET A 44 -13.11 -2.38 9.50
C MET A 44 -13.95 -1.77 8.40
N VAL A 45 -14.63 -2.59 7.64
CA VAL A 45 -15.45 -2.20 6.49
C VAL A 45 -16.88 -2.75 6.60
N GLY A 46 -17.84 -2.04 6.05
CA GLY A 46 -19.21 -2.49 6.05
C GLY A 46 -20.23 -1.35 6.19
N PRO A 47 -21.53 -1.63 6.04
CA PRO A 47 -22.57 -0.61 6.02
C PRO A 47 -22.64 0.25 7.29
N ASN A 48 -22.23 -0.28 8.43
CA ASN A 48 -22.25 0.40 9.72
C ASN A 48 -20.90 1.00 10.13
N HIS A 49 -19.85 0.87 9.28
CA HIS A 49 -18.53 1.44 9.52
C HIS A 49 -18.34 2.76 8.77
N ILE A 50 -17.37 3.57 9.19
CA ILE A 50 -16.98 4.81 8.49
C ILE A 50 -16.56 4.48 7.06
N ASP A 51 -15.73 3.43 6.91
CA ASP A 51 -15.39 2.90 5.60
C ASP A 51 -16.43 1.87 5.15
N LYS A 52 -17.15 2.21 4.09
CA LYS A 52 -18.19 1.33 3.52
C LYS A 52 -17.61 0.21 2.67
N GLY A 53 -16.31 0.20 2.42
CA GLY A 53 -15.62 -0.84 1.67
C GLY A 53 -15.77 -0.75 0.15
N GLY A 54 -16.19 0.39 -0.39
CA GLY A 54 -16.34 0.54 -1.86
C GLY A 54 -15.06 0.30 -2.65
N TRP A 55 -13.90 0.56 -2.05
CA TRP A 55 -12.59 0.29 -2.64
C TRP A 55 -12.26 -1.22 -2.75
N LEU A 56 -13.01 -2.09 -2.07
CA LEU A 56 -12.84 -3.55 -2.22
C LEU A 56 -13.18 -4.03 -3.62
N HIS A 57 -14.10 -3.37 -4.33
CA HIS A 57 -14.44 -3.78 -5.70
C HIS A 57 -13.21 -3.79 -6.62
N PRO A 58 -12.50 -2.67 -6.84
CA PRO A 58 -11.29 -2.69 -7.66
C PRO A 58 -10.18 -3.55 -7.07
N PHE A 59 -10.09 -3.66 -5.74
CA PHE A 59 -9.11 -4.54 -5.10
C PHE A 59 -9.36 -6.02 -5.43
N LEU A 60 -10.60 -6.49 -5.34
CA LEU A 60 -10.95 -7.88 -5.66
C LEU A 60 -10.75 -8.19 -7.15
N GLU A 61 -10.99 -7.20 -8.04
CA GLU A 61 -10.64 -7.36 -9.46
C GLU A 61 -9.13 -7.56 -9.65
N ASP A 62 -8.30 -6.75 -8.98
CA ASP A 62 -6.85 -6.90 -9.05
C ASP A 62 -6.43 -8.29 -8.51
N VAL A 63 -6.98 -8.73 -7.37
CA VAL A 63 -6.70 -10.06 -6.81
C VAL A 63 -7.07 -11.18 -7.78
N LEU A 64 -8.20 -11.07 -8.49
CA LEU A 64 -8.59 -12.05 -9.52
C LEU A 64 -7.56 -12.17 -10.64
N THR A 65 -6.86 -11.10 -10.99
CA THR A 65 -5.79 -11.15 -11.99
C THR A 65 -4.55 -11.91 -11.49
N TRP A 66 -4.36 -11.99 -10.18
CA TRP A 66 -3.22 -12.67 -9.55
C TRP A 66 -3.47 -14.15 -9.35
N CYS A 67 -4.75 -14.58 -9.29
CA CYS A 67 -5.13 -15.98 -9.12
C CYS A 67 -4.78 -16.80 -10.36
N GLN A 68 -4.07 -17.91 -10.16
CA GLN A 68 -3.69 -18.81 -11.24
C GLN A 68 -4.67 -19.97 -11.41
N GLY A 69 -5.29 -20.41 -10.30
CA GLY A 69 -6.22 -21.54 -10.27
C GLY A 69 -7.69 -21.14 -10.20
N ASP A 70 -8.58 -22.02 -10.67
CA ASP A 70 -10.02 -21.78 -10.63
C ASP A 70 -10.58 -21.75 -9.20
N LEU A 71 -10.08 -22.60 -8.31
CA LEU A 71 -10.49 -22.61 -6.90
C LEU A 71 -10.18 -21.29 -6.19
N GLU A 72 -9.03 -20.69 -6.50
CA GLU A 72 -8.64 -19.40 -5.96
C GLU A 72 -9.56 -18.31 -6.48
N ARG A 73 -9.82 -18.29 -7.78
CA ARG A 73 -10.74 -17.34 -8.42
C ARG A 73 -12.15 -17.43 -7.88
N ASP A 74 -12.67 -18.65 -7.70
CA ASP A 74 -14.01 -18.86 -7.15
C ASP A 74 -14.08 -18.40 -5.68
N SER A 75 -13.02 -18.61 -4.92
CA SER A 75 -12.93 -18.10 -3.55
C SER A 75 -12.99 -16.58 -3.50
N VAL A 76 -12.28 -15.90 -4.39
CA VAL A 76 -12.31 -14.43 -4.47
C VAL A 76 -13.67 -13.92 -4.96
N ARG A 77 -14.29 -14.60 -5.94
CA ARG A 77 -15.62 -14.23 -6.45
C ARG A 77 -16.68 -14.26 -5.35
N ARG A 78 -16.62 -15.24 -4.44
CA ARG A 78 -17.57 -15.33 -3.31
C ARG A 78 -17.54 -14.10 -2.40
N PHE A 79 -16.43 -13.38 -2.31
CA PHE A 79 -16.40 -12.12 -1.57
C PHE A 79 -17.27 -11.04 -2.22
N LYS A 80 -17.40 -11.04 -3.55
CA LYS A 80 -18.27 -10.10 -4.26
C LYS A 80 -19.75 -10.35 -4.02
N ASP A 81 -20.12 -11.58 -3.66
CA ASP A 81 -21.48 -11.99 -3.38
C ASP A 81 -21.91 -11.67 -1.95
N VAL A 82 -21.03 -11.10 -1.13
CA VAL A 82 -21.38 -10.65 0.22
C VAL A 82 -22.43 -9.54 0.11
N PRO A 83 -23.63 -9.70 0.75
CA PRO A 83 -24.79 -8.85 0.48
C PRO A 83 -24.54 -7.34 0.61
N TRP A 84 -23.86 -6.93 1.67
CA TRP A 84 -23.59 -5.51 1.88
C TRP A 84 -22.56 -4.96 0.87
N LEU A 85 -21.59 -5.77 0.47
CA LEU A 85 -20.58 -5.33 -0.51
C LEU A 85 -21.21 -5.19 -1.90
N SER A 86 -22.04 -6.14 -2.32
CA SER A 86 -22.72 -6.08 -3.62
C SER A 86 -23.60 -4.84 -3.78
N LEU A 87 -24.11 -4.29 -2.66
CA LEU A 87 -24.92 -3.06 -2.63
C LEU A 87 -24.08 -1.79 -2.44
N THR A 88 -22.80 -1.92 -2.11
CA THR A 88 -21.90 -0.77 -1.88
C THR A 88 -21.36 -0.27 -3.21
N PRO A 89 -21.54 1.02 -3.55
CA PRO A 89 -20.95 1.58 -4.77
C PRO A 89 -19.44 1.44 -4.79
N ALA A 90 -18.87 1.14 -5.96
CA ALA A 90 -17.43 1.10 -6.17
C ALA A 90 -16.84 2.53 -6.11
N ASN A 91 -16.53 3.00 -4.93
CA ASN A 91 -15.96 4.32 -4.70
C ASN A 91 -14.77 4.25 -3.74
N THR A 92 -13.96 5.28 -3.74
CA THR A 92 -12.88 5.50 -2.79
C THR A 92 -13.09 6.83 -2.09
N SER A 93 -12.93 6.84 -0.77
CA SER A 93 -12.88 8.07 0.05
C SER A 93 -11.44 8.47 0.34
N GLU A 94 -11.23 9.65 0.92
CA GLU A 94 -9.89 10.04 1.41
C GLU A 94 -9.34 9.09 2.48
N ALA A 95 -10.22 8.44 3.25
CA ALA A 95 -9.84 7.45 4.26
C ALA A 95 -9.57 6.05 3.69
N SER A 96 -9.96 5.79 2.44
CA SER A 96 -9.75 4.48 1.81
C SER A 96 -8.27 4.24 1.51
N PRO A 97 -7.80 2.98 1.55
CA PRO A 97 -6.46 2.63 1.12
C PRO A 97 -6.16 3.07 -0.31
N VAL A 98 -4.91 3.44 -0.58
CA VAL A 98 -4.44 3.61 -1.96
C VAL A 98 -4.11 2.24 -2.52
N LEU A 99 -4.77 1.88 -3.61
CA LEU A 99 -4.49 0.65 -4.31
C LEU A 99 -3.36 0.87 -5.32
N HIS A 100 -2.37 0.00 -5.25
CA HIS A 100 -1.31 -0.09 -6.23
C HIS A 100 -1.36 -1.46 -6.89
N SER A 101 -1.36 -1.46 -8.22
CA SER A 101 -1.36 -2.70 -8.99
C SER A 101 -0.34 -2.58 -10.11
N TRP A 102 0.43 -3.63 -10.29
CA TRP A 102 1.50 -3.66 -11.29
C TRP A 102 0.94 -3.43 -12.70
N GLY A 103 1.59 -2.53 -13.43
CA GLY A 103 1.25 -2.23 -14.82
C GLY A 103 0.01 -1.36 -15.03
N THR A 104 -0.86 -1.21 -14.04
CA THR A 104 -2.12 -0.45 -14.20
C THR A 104 -2.26 0.72 -13.24
N ARG A 105 -1.68 0.65 -12.05
CA ARG A 105 -1.79 1.69 -11.02
C ARG A 105 -0.45 1.93 -10.34
N SER A 106 0.22 3.01 -10.68
CA SER A 106 1.42 3.45 -9.95
C SER A 106 1.04 4.08 -8.62
N LEU A 107 1.67 3.62 -7.53
CA LEU A 107 1.50 4.23 -6.20
C LEU A 107 1.81 5.73 -6.23
N ALA A 108 2.88 6.12 -6.91
CA ALA A 108 3.29 7.51 -7.03
C ALA A 108 2.21 8.37 -7.71
N ILE A 109 1.62 7.88 -8.80
CA ILE A 109 0.53 8.56 -9.50
C ILE A 109 -0.71 8.68 -8.60
N GLU A 110 -1.10 7.62 -7.93
CA GLU A 110 -2.28 7.62 -7.05
C GLU A 110 -2.10 8.56 -5.85
N LEU A 111 -0.93 8.57 -5.23
CA LEU A 111 -0.62 9.49 -4.14
C LEU A 111 -0.60 10.95 -4.61
N ALA A 112 0.02 11.24 -5.76
CA ALA A 112 0.03 12.57 -6.34
C ALA A 112 -1.39 13.07 -6.66
N ARG A 113 -2.25 12.20 -7.19
CA ARG A 113 -3.64 12.51 -7.48
C ARG A 113 -4.44 12.77 -6.19
N ARG A 114 -4.30 11.89 -5.18
CA ARG A 114 -5.03 11.97 -3.89
C ARG A 114 -4.68 13.23 -3.10
N TRP A 115 -3.42 13.64 -3.14
CA TRP A 115 -2.92 14.79 -2.42
C TRP A 115 -2.57 15.97 -3.35
N SER A 116 -3.25 16.04 -4.49
CA SER A 116 -3.05 17.13 -5.46
C SER A 116 -3.22 18.51 -4.80
N GLY A 117 -2.26 19.39 -5.04
CA GLY A 117 -2.23 20.74 -4.45
C GLY A 117 -1.81 20.80 -2.99
N ARG A 118 -1.60 19.68 -2.31
CA ARG A 118 -1.02 19.66 -0.96
C ARG A 118 0.49 19.81 -1.01
N ARG A 119 1.04 20.45 0.02
CA ARG A 119 2.46 20.54 0.27
C ARG A 119 2.78 19.92 1.61
N PHE A 120 3.95 19.29 1.72
CA PHE A 120 4.44 18.68 2.94
C PHE A 120 5.83 19.20 3.25
N ASP A 121 6.07 19.62 4.49
CA ASP A 121 7.38 20.12 4.91
C ASP A 121 8.38 18.98 5.12
N GLU A 122 7.90 17.83 5.57
CA GLU A 122 8.76 16.70 5.96
C GLU A 122 8.18 15.37 5.47
N VAL A 123 9.08 14.47 5.08
CA VAL A 123 8.80 13.04 4.90
C VAL A 123 9.61 12.22 5.90
N LYS A 124 8.97 11.23 6.53
CA LYS A 124 9.64 10.26 7.40
C LYS A 124 9.55 8.88 6.77
N ILE A 125 10.69 8.24 6.60
CA ILE A 125 10.82 6.95 5.93
C ILE A 125 11.42 5.94 6.91
N LEU A 126 10.75 4.82 7.06
CA LEU A 126 11.28 3.63 7.71
C LEU A 126 11.31 2.52 6.65
N THR A 127 12.49 2.07 6.29
CA THR A 127 12.64 1.07 5.22
C THR A 127 13.83 0.17 5.46
N GLY A 128 13.71 -1.10 5.02
CA GLY A 128 14.81 -2.05 5.01
C GLY A 128 15.74 -1.89 3.82
N SER A 129 15.32 -1.21 2.76
CA SER A 129 16.12 -1.02 1.54
C SER A 129 15.75 0.28 0.84
N THR A 130 16.71 0.80 0.07
CA THR A 130 16.55 2.00 -0.74
C THR A 130 17.16 1.77 -2.11
N ASP A 131 16.74 2.56 -3.09
CA ASP A 131 17.48 2.70 -4.34
C ASP A 131 18.65 3.70 -4.17
N GLU A 132 19.69 3.55 -4.96
CA GLU A 132 20.88 4.39 -4.87
C GLU A 132 20.64 5.86 -5.24
N SER A 133 19.66 6.12 -6.08
CA SER A 133 19.39 7.45 -6.63
C SER A 133 18.46 8.29 -5.75
N GLY A 134 17.79 7.69 -4.76
CA GLY A 134 16.78 8.34 -3.95
C GLY A 134 15.55 8.76 -4.76
N ALA A 135 15.12 7.94 -5.71
CA ALA A 135 14.03 8.26 -6.63
C ALA A 135 12.74 8.67 -5.90
N PHE A 136 12.43 8.01 -4.77
CA PHE A 136 11.29 8.40 -3.95
C PHE A 136 11.42 9.82 -3.37
N LEU A 137 12.60 10.17 -2.87
CA LEU A 137 12.86 11.51 -2.31
C LEU A 137 12.74 12.60 -3.38
N ARG A 138 13.31 12.36 -4.56
CA ARG A 138 13.19 13.27 -5.71
C ARG A 138 11.74 13.47 -6.13
N TRP A 139 11.00 12.37 -6.21
CA TRP A 139 9.57 12.41 -6.51
C TRP A 139 8.78 13.17 -5.43
N ALA A 140 9.01 12.91 -4.14
CA ALA A 140 8.32 13.58 -3.05
C ALA A 140 8.61 15.09 -3.02
N GLN A 141 9.87 15.46 -3.24
CA GLN A 141 10.28 16.86 -3.35
C GLN A 141 9.62 17.56 -4.55
N ALA A 142 9.68 16.95 -5.73
CA ALA A 142 9.12 17.53 -6.95
C ALA A 142 7.58 17.62 -6.90
N THR A 143 6.92 16.63 -6.30
CA THR A 143 5.45 16.54 -6.28
C THR A 143 4.83 17.35 -5.15
N PHE A 144 5.42 17.33 -3.96
CA PHE A 144 4.83 17.89 -2.74
C PHE A 144 5.65 19.04 -2.13
N GLY A 145 6.81 19.38 -2.71
CA GLY A 145 7.67 20.44 -2.20
C GLY A 145 8.30 20.10 -0.84
N VAL A 146 8.55 18.84 -0.55
CA VAL A 146 9.21 18.39 0.68
C VAL A 146 10.58 19.07 0.80
N THR A 147 10.90 19.59 1.99
CA THR A 147 12.18 20.25 2.27
C THR A 147 13.01 19.52 3.31
N ARG A 148 12.41 18.58 4.05
CA ARG A 148 13.11 17.75 5.05
C ARG A 148 12.78 16.29 4.86
N ALA A 149 13.76 15.41 5.04
CA ALA A 149 13.55 13.97 5.04
C ALA A 149 14.31 13.31 6.21
N THR A 150 13.61 12.55 7.02
CA THR A 150 14.18 11.70 8.05
C THR A 150 14.08 10.25 7.62
N ILE A 151 15.20 9.54 7.55
CA ILE A 151 15.26 8.19 7.01
C ILE A 151 15.87 7.26 8.03
N ALA A 152 15.09 6.30 8.50
CA ALA A 152 15.57 5.19 9.32
C ALA A 152 15.79 3.97 8.43
N LEU A 153 17.03 3.51 8.34
CA LEU A 153 17.49 2.43 7.48
C LEU A 153 18.05 1.27 8.29
N THR A 154 17.95 0.08 7.74
CA THR A 154 18.74 -1.06 8.20
C THR A 154 20.13 -1.00 7.56
N PRO A 155 21.22 -0.81 8.30
CA PRO A 155 22.54 -0.58 7.73
C PRO A 155 23.00 -1.64 6.72
N ALA A 156 22.63 -2.90 6.98
CA ALA A 156 23.04 -4.03 6.11
C ALA A 156 22.37 -4.06 4.74
N SER A 157 21.27 -3.32 4.54
CA SER A 157 20.48 -3.33 3.29
C SER A 157 20.36 -1.95 2.65
N ALA A 158 20.97 -0.93 3.25
CA ALA A 158 20.94 0.42 2.71
C ALA A 158 21.92 0.53 1.53
N SER A 159 21.40 0.86 0.35
CA SER A 159 22.19 1.16 -0.85
C SER A 159 22.26 2.66 -1.15
N PHE A 160 22.08 3.50 -0.15
CA PHE A 160 22.11 4.95 -0.29
C PHE A 160 23.51 5.43 -0.66
N VAL A 161 23.62 6.19 -1.74
CA VAL A 161 24.84 6.86 -2.13
C VAL A 161 24.67 8.35 -1.87
N ALA A 162 25.27 8.85 -0.79
CA ALA A 162 25.08 10.25 -0.33
C ALA A 162 25.42 11.27 -1.43
N GLU A 163 26.44 11.00 -2.21
CA GLU A 163 26.87 11.85 -3.33
C GLU A 163 25.79 12.00 -4.40
N LYS A 164 24.97 10.97 -4.61
CA LYS A 164 23.85 11.01 -5.57
C LYS A 164 22.66 11.82 -5.08
N LEU A 165 22.65 12.20 -3.81
CA LEU A 165 21.61 13.02 -3.20
C LEU A 165 22.06 14.46 -2.95
N ALA A 166 23.32 14.78 -3.20
CA ALA A 166 23.91 16.09 -2.88
C ALA A 166 23.25 17.25 -3.66
N ASP A 167 22.61 16.97 -4.78
CA ASP A 167 21.89 17.95 -5.59
C ASP A 167 20.42 18.16 -5.13
N LEU A 168 19.92 17.33 -4.20
CA LEU A 168 18.58 17.50 -3.68
C LEU A 168 18.54 18.64 -2.65
N PRO A 169 17.62 19.60 -2.81
CA PRO A 169 17.44 20.69 -1.85
C PRO A 169 16.65 20.20 -0.62
N LEU A 170 17.16 19.17 0.05
CA LEU A 170 16.54 18.52 1.23
C LEU A 170 17.49 18.54 2.41
N ASP A 171 16.97 18.87 3.60
CA ASP A 171 17.64 18.59 4.88
C ASP A 171 17.44 17.09 5.19
N LEU A 172 18.50 16.28 4.98
CA LEU A 172 18.49 14.84 5.21
C LEU A 172 18.97 14.53 6.64
N ARG A 173 18.24 13.70 7.36
CA ARG A 173 18.54 13.26 8.74
C ARG A 173 18.43 11.76 8.90
#